data_8e859e13f68b5ab52fd45848add1b5b7
#
_entry.id   8e859e13f68b5ab52fd45848add1b5b7
#
_cell.length_a   1.000
_cell.length_b   1.000
_cell.length_c   1.000
_cell.angle_alpha   90.00
_cell.angle_beta   90.00
_cell.angle_gamma   90.00
#
_symmetry.space_group_name_H-M   'P 1'
#
loop_
_entity.id
_entity.type
_entity.pdbx_description
1 polymer ?
#
loop_
_entity_poly.entity_id
_entity_poly.type
_entity_poly.pdbx_seq_one_letter_code
_entity_poly.pdbx_strand_id
1 'polypeptide(L)'
;MIKWLMIFSIATFSLYADEPKQWGENVSGVVTTFSAPKKEIALTFDACGGSVKSSGYDVELIKFLSENRIPATLFINSRWIHSNPEIFASLAANPLFEIANHGTAHRPLSVNGKSIYNIPGTASAEEVEREINTNGELIEKITGKRPKFFRSGTAYYDEQAVAIAHKNGVEIAGFSVLGDAGATFSAPKVAQQLESAHSGDIVIFHMNHPESGTREGIIEGIAKLKAQGYGFVRLSDVKHHLNRLP
;
A
#
# COMPACT_ATOMS: atom_id res chain seq x y z
N MET A 1 -9.66 -55.01 46.16
CA MET A 1 -10.27 -54.11 45.16
C MET A 1 -9.20 -53.14 44.68
N ILE A 2 -8.61 -53.40 43.51
CA ILE A 2 -7.54 -52.60 42.93
C ILE A 2 -8.21 -51.60 41.98
N LYS A 3 -8.13 -50.31 42.33
CA LYS A 3 -8.61 -49.24 41.44
C LYS A 3 -7.54 -48.92 40.36
N TRP A 4 -7.83 -49.18 39.12
CA TRP A 4 -7.04 -48.72 37.97
C TRP A 4 -7.31 -47.26 37.74
N LEU A 5 -6.25 -46.39 37.88
CA LEU A 5 -6.29 -45.02 37.43
C LEU A 5 -5.94 -45.00 35.95
N MET A 6 -6.91 -44.67 35.08
CA MET A 6 -6.63 -44.33 33.68
C MET A 6 -6.08 -42.93 33.63
N ILE A 7 -4.80 -42.78 33.25
CA ILE A 7 -4.19 -41.50 32.93
C ILE A 7 -4.52 -41.21 31.46
N PHE A 8 -5.44 -40.26 31.24
CA PHE A 8 -5.68 -39.70 29.90
C PHE A 8 -4.55 -38.71 29.58
N SER A 9 -3.62 -39.11 28.72
CA SER A 9 -2.63 -38.23 28.15
C SER A 9 -3.33 -37.37 27.08
N ILE A 10 -3.56 -36.08 27.38
CA ILE A 10 -4.02 -35.10 26.41
C ILE A 10 -2.78 -34.74 25.56
N ALA A 11 -2.69 -35.33 24.39
CA ALA A 11 -1.74 -34.90 23.37
C ALA A 11 -2.19 -33.50 22.86
N THR A 12 -1.53 -32.47 23.34
CA THR A 12 -1.65 -31.14 22.74
C THR A 12 -0.98 -31.17 21.37
N PHE A 13 -1.79 -31.33 20.31
CA PHE A 13 -1.36 -31.04 18.95
C PHE A 13 -1.11 -29.52 18.86
N SER A 14 0.14 -29.12 19.06
CA SER A 14 0.58 -27.80 18.64
C SER A 14 0.56 -27.81 17.10
N LEU A 15 -0.43 -27.15 16.52
CA LEU A 15 -0.42 -26.80 15.10
C LEU A 15 0.69 -25.78 14.93
N TYR A 16 1.91 -26.24 14.70
CA TYR A 16 2.96 -25.39 14.17
C TYR A 16 2.51 -25.00 12.76
N ALA A 17 2.00 -23.78 12.60
CA ALA A 17 1.94 -23.18 11.28
C ALA A 17 3.38 -23.17 10.75
N ASP A 18 3.59 -23.63 9.52
CA ASP A 18 4.90 -23.58 8.88
C ASP A 18 5.45 -22.16 8.95
N GLU A 19 6.74 -21.99 9.23
CA GLU A 19 7.40 -20.69 9.19
C GLU A 19 7.31 -20.09 7.78
N PRO A 20 7.07 -18.78 7.65
CA PRO A 20 7.06 -18.12 6.35
C PRO A 20 8.36 -18.33 5.59
N LYS A 21 8.26 -18.68 4.31
CA LYS A 21 9.38 -18.99 3.42
C LYS A 21 9.88 -17.77 2.65
N GLN A 22 9.01 -16.76 2.48
CA GLN A 22 9.31 -15.54 1.75
C GLN A 22 9.28 -14.33 2.68
N TRP A 23 10.08 -13.32 2.36
CA TRP A 23 10.08 -12.03 3.06
C TRP A 23 10.63 -10.96 2.13
N GLY A 24 9.85 -9.91 1.86
CA GLY A 24 10.27 -8.82 0.99
C GLY A 24 9.11 -8.02 0.43
N GLU A 25 9.43 -7.18 -0.54
CA GLU A 25 8.44 -6.42 -1.33
C GLU A 25 7.73 -7.31 -2.35
N ASN A 26 8.50 -8.27 -2.90
CA ASN A 26 8.06 -9.16 -3.98
C ASN A 26 7.86 -10.59 -3.45
N VAL A 27 6.75 -10.81 -2.77
CA VAL A 27 6.34 -12.15 -2.32
C VAL A 27 5.10 -12.62 -3.06
N SER A 28 4.86 -13.94 -3.04
CA SER A 28 3.71 -14.57 -3.68
C SER A 28 2.40 -13.87 -3.31
N GLY A 29 1.58 -13.59 -4.31
CA GLY A 29 0.28 -12.93 -4.14
C GLY A 29 0.29 -11.41 -4.13
N VAL A 30 1.45 -10.74 -4.06
CA VAL A 30 1.54 -9.27 -4.19
C VAL A 30 1.32 -8.87 -5.65
N VAL A 31 0.48 -7.86 -5.87
CA VAL A 31 0.28 -7.25 -7.19
C VAL A 31 1.33 -6.18 -7.41
N THR A 32 2.11 -6.29 -8.48
CA THR A 32 3.14 -5.30 -8.83
C THR A 32 2.92 -4.63 -10.18
N THR A 33 2.13 -5.26 -11.07
CA THR A 33 1.81 -4.76 -12.40
C THR A 33 0.37 -5.12 -12.78
N PHE A 34 -0.06 -4.63 -13.94
CA PHE A 34 -1.33 -5.04 -14.55
C PHE A 34 -1.19 -5.20 -16.07
N SER A 35 -2.04 -6.04 -16.66
CA SER A 35 -2.12 -6.19 -18.12
C SER A 35 -2.88 -5.01 -18.72
N ALA A 36 -2.19 -4.15 -19.44
CA ALA A 36 -2.75 -2.94 -20.01
C ALA A 36 -2.93 -3.09 -21.54
N PRO A 37 -4.15 -3.01 -22.05
CA PRO A 37 -4.39 -3.04 -23.51
C PRO A 37 -4.01 -1.72 -24.21
N LYS A 38 -3.79 -0.65 -23.43
CA LYS A 38 -3.37 0.68 -23.87
C LYS A 38 -2.12 1.10 -23.11
N LYS A 39 -1.50 2.20 -23.52
CA LYS A 39 -0.40 2.82 -22.76
C LYS A 39 -0.94 3.45 -21.47
N GLU A 40 -1.01 2.68 -20.41
CA GLU A 40 -1.58 3.10 -19.13
C GLU A 40 -0.63 2.73 -17.98
N ILE A 41 -0.50 3.63 -16.99
CA ILE A 41 0.32 3.50 -15.80
C ILE A 41 -0.56 3.80 -14.59
N ALA A 42 -0.41 3.03 -13.50
CA ALA A 42 -1.07 3.32 -12.23
C ALA A 42 -0.12 4.15 -11.34
N LEU A 43 -0.53 5.40 -11.04
CA LEU A 43 0.16 6.23 -10.05
C LEU A 43 -0.41 5.93 -8.67
N THR A 44 0.45 5.61 -7.72
CA THR A 44 0.06 5.35 -6.34
C THR A 44 0.85 6.23 -5.39
N PHE A 45 0.18 6.74 -4.35
CA PHE A 45 0.77 7.67 -3.38
C PHE A 45 0.53 7.18 -1.97
N ASP A 46 1.60 7.09 -1.18
CA ASP A 46 1.53 6.73 0.23
C ASP A 46 1.49 7.98 1.10
N ALA A 47 0.72 7.93 2.20
CA ALA A 47 0.66 8.95 3.24
C ALA A 47 0.79 8.28 4.61
N CYS A 48 1.99 8.36 5.21
CA CYS A 48 2.41 7.51 6.33
C CYS A 48 1.92 7.97 7.70
N GLY A 49 2.04 9.26 8.03
CA GLY A 49 1.70 9.79 9.36
C GLY A 49 2.64 9.34 10.49
N GLY A 50 2.27 9.64 11.73
CA GLY A 50 2.98 9.20 12.94
C GLY A 50 3.93 10.23 13.56
N SER A 51 4.26 11.30 12.86
CA SER A 51 4.96 12.48 13.36
C SER A 51 4.46 13.72 12.62
N VAL A 52 4.77 14.91 13.10
CA VAL A 52 4.44 16.17 12.40
C VAL A 52 5.00 16.15 10.98
N LYS A 53 6.27 15.75 10.82
CA LYS A 53 6.94 15.70 9.52
C LYS A 53 6.31 14.68 8.58
N SER A 54 6.01 13.47 9.06
CA SER A 54 5.41 12.41 8.23
C SER A 54 3.89 12.54 8.04
N SER A 55 3.26 13.53 8.70
CA SER A 55 1.84 13.88 8.52
C SER A 55 1.65 15.10 7.62
N GLY A 56 2.66 15.50 6.86
CA GLY A 56 2.55 16.56 5.88
C GLY A 56 1.58 16.22 4.75
N TYR A 57 1.31 17.24 3.91
CA TYR A 57 0.42 17.12 2.76
C TYR A 57 0.90 18.06 1.65
N ASP A 58 1.20 17.48 0.48
CA ASP A 58 1.57 18.28 -0.69
C ASP A 58 0.32 18.73 -1.45
N VAL A 59 -0.20 19.88 -1.03
CA VAL A 59 -1.41 20.48 -1.61
C VAL A 59 -1.22 20.80 -3.09
N GLU A 60 -0.04 21.26 -3.50
CA GLU A 60 0.24 21.63 -4.87
C GLU A 60 0.36 20.41 -5.79
N LEU A 61 0.89 19.28 -5.30
CA LEU A 61 0.86 18.01 -6.02
C LEU A 61 -0.57 17.55 -6.29
N ILE A 62 -1.41 17.53 -5.26
CA ILE A 62 -2.80 17.07 -5.38
C ILE A 62 -3.62 18.02 -6.26
N LYS A 63 -3.37 19.33 -6.16
CA LYS A 63 -3.96 20.33 -7.04
C LYS A 63 -3.56 20.09 -8.51
N PHE A 64 -2.27 19.87 -8.79
CA PHE A 64 -1.78 19.54 -10.13
C PHE A 64 -2.44 18.31 -10.71
N LEU A 65 -2.53 17.21 -9.94
CA LEU A 65 -3.21 15.98 -10.38
C LEU A 65 -4.69 16.25 -10.71
N SER A 66 -5.38 17.02 -9.86
CA SER A 66 -6.80 17.33 -10.03
C SER A 66 -7.07 18.21 -11.25
N GLU A 67 -6.33 19.30 -11.42
CA GLU A 67 -6.46 20.24 -12.54
C GLU A 67 -6.15 19.59 -13.88
N ASN A 68 -5.19 18.66 -13.90
CA ASN A 68 -4.80 17.90 -15.09
C ASN A 68 -5.60 16.63 -15.30
N ARG A 69 -6.62 16.35 -14.45
CA ARG A 69 -7.50 15.17 -14.48
C ARG A 69 -6.71 13.85 -14.47
N ILE A 70 -5.71 13.75 -13.61
CA ILE A 70 -4.86 12.58 -13.48
C ILE A 70 -5.40 11.73 -12.33
N PRO A 71 -5.96 10.54 -12.62
CA PRO A 71 -6.41 9.63 -11.58
C PRO A 71 -5.24 8.99 -10.85
N ALA A 72 -5.45 8.67 -9.55
CA ALA A 72 -4.45 8.02 -8.72
C ALA A 72 -5.09 7.18 -7.61
N THR A 73 -4.34 6.22 -7.06
CA THR A 73 -4.70 5.48 -5.86
C THR A 73 -3.87 5.98 -4.69
N LEU A 74 -4.55 6.40 -3.61
CA LEU A 74 -3.94 6.99 -2.42
C LEU A 74 -3.99 5.98 -1.27
N PHE A 75 -2.84 5.48 -0.85
CA PHE A 75 -2.68 4.59 0.30
C PHE A 75 -2.52 5.43 1.56
N ILE A 76 -3.55 5.49 2.39
CA ILE A 76 -3.61 6.39 3.54
C ILE A 76 -3.53 5.60 4.85
N ASN A 77 -2.55 5.94 5.71
CA ASN A 77 -2.40 5.37 7.05
C ASN A 77 -3.34 6.03 8.05
N SER A 78 -3.83 5.29 9.04
CA SER A 78 -4.76 5.84 10.04
C SER A 78 -4.18 7.01 10.82
N ARG A 79 -2.88 7.02 11.09
CA ARG A 79 -2.19 8.11 11.80
C ARG A 79 -2.21 9.41 10.99
N TRP A 80 -2.10 9.30 9.65
CA TRP A 80 -2.23 10.44 8.76
C TRP A 80 -3.68 10.95 8.70
N ILE A 81 -4.68 10.05 8.67
CA ILE A 81 -6.11 10.41 8.71
C ILE A 81 -6.42 11.21 9.98
N HIS A 82 -5.94 10.75 11.15
CA HIS A 82 -6.16 11.45 12.42
C HIS A 82 -5.51 12.84 12.46
N SER A 83 -4.37 13.02 11.78
CA SER A 83 -3.69 14.31 11.70
C SER A 83 -4.32 15.26 10.68
N ASN A 84 -5.02 14.74 9.67
CA ASN A 84 -5.54 15.49 8.53
C ASN A 84 -6.99 15.11 8.17
N PRO A 85 -7.95 15.13 9.11
CA PRO A 85 -9.29 14.57 8.88
C PRO A 85 -10.07 15.30 7.78
N GLU A 86 -9.98 16.62 7.70
CA GLU A 86 -10.67 17.42 6.69
C GLU A 86 -10.06 17.21 5.29
N ILE A 87 -8.74 17.14 5.22
CA ILE A 87 -8.02 16.86 3.96
C ILE A 87 -8.38 15.46 3.48
N PHE A 88 -8.40 14.47 4.38
CA PHE A 88 -8.80 13.10 4.04
C PHE A 88 -10.21 13.05 3.45
N ALA A 89 -11.18 13.73 4.08
CA ALA A 89 -12.55 13.79 3.59
C ALA A 89 -12.63 14.43 2.19
N SER A 90 -11.85 15.49 1.94
CA SER A 90 -11.77 16.14 0.64
C SER A 90 -11.17 15.23 -0.43
N LEU A 91 -10.08 14.50 -0.12
CA LEU A 91 -9.48 13.53 -1.03
C LEU A 91 -10.44 12.39 -1.37
N ALA A 92 -11.15 11.87 -0.37
CA ALA A 92 -12.12 10.78 -0.54
C ALA A 92 -13.35 11.19 -1.37
N ALA A 93 -13.72 12.47 -1.36
CA ALA A 93 -14.81 13.02 -2.16
C ALA A 93 -14.42 13.29 -3.63
N ASN A 94 -13.13 13.36 -3.95
CA ASN A 94 -12.66 13.61 -5.30
C ASN A 94 -12.70 12.32 -6.14
N PRO A 95 -13.51 12.26 -7.23
CA PRO A 95 -13.68 11.05 -8.03
C PRO A 95 -12.41 10.62 -8.80
N LEU A 96 -11.40 11.48 -8.92
CA LEU A 96 -10.12 11.13 -9.51
C LEU A 96 -9.30 10.21 -8.60
N PHE A 97 -9.56 10.24 -7.29
CA PHE A 97 -8.75 9.50 -6.33
C PHE A 97 -9.49 8.27 -5.79
N GLU A 98 -8.78 7.15 -5.76
CA GLU A 98 -9.19 5.96 -5.05
C GLU A 98 -8.48 5.94 -3.69
N ILE A 99 -9.25 5.80 -2.59
CA ILE A 99 -8.68 5.63 -1.27
C ILE A 99 -8.38 4.16 -1.02
N ALA A 100 -7.13 3.87 -0.70
CA ALA A 100 -6.60 2.57 -0.33
C ALA A 100 -6.02 2.61 1.10
N ASN A 101 -5.76 1.44 1.66
CA ASN A 101 -5.38 1.27 3.05
C ASN A 101 -3.84 1.13 3.19
N HIS A 102 -3.22 2.01 3.99
CA HIS A 102 -1.78 1.97 4.30
C HIS A 102 -1.48 1.52 5.73
N GLY A 103 -2.37 0.72 6.30
CA GLY A 103 -2.23 0.17 7.64
C GLY A 103 -2.60 1.12 8.78
N THR A 104 -2.60 0.56 9.98
CA THR A 104 -2.95 1.26 11.22
C THR A 104 -1.73 1.90 11.87
N ALA A 105 -0.68 1.11 12.09
CA ALA A 105 0.56 1.53 12.75
C ALA A 105 1.77 1.65 11.80
N HIS A 106 1.55 1.50 10.49
CA HIS A 106 2.60 1.59 9.47
C HIS A 106 3.67 0.50 9.64
N ARG A 107 3.24 -0.72 9.93
CA ARG A 107 4.14 -1.86 10.16
C ARG A 107 4.29 -2.70 8.89
N PRO A 108 5.45 -3.34 8.66
CA PRO A 108 5.54 -4.44 7.72
C PRO A 108 4.63 -5.59 8.16
N LEU A 109 4.05 -6.34 7.21
CA LEU A 109 3.18 -7.46 7.53
C LEU A 109 3.97 -8.76 7.66
N SER A 110 4.02 -9.30 8.87
CA SER A 110 4.66 -10.57 9.19
C SER A 110 3.83 -11.35 10.22
N VAL A 111 3.79 -12.67 10.11
CA VAL A 111 3.16 -13.51 11.12
C VAL A 111 4.11 -13.90 12.25
N ASN A 112 5.41 -13.59 12.14
CA ASN A 112 6.44 -13.98 13.10
C ASN A 112 7.37 -12.83 13.54
N GLY A 113 7.00 -11.57 13.31
CA GLY A 113 7.70 -10.40 13.83
C GLY A 113 8.93 -9.95 13.05
N LYS A 114 9.10 -10.37 11.78
CA LYS A 114 10.19 -9.86 10.93
C LYS A 114 10.14 -8.35 10.82
N SER A 115 11.30 -7.71 10.90
CA SER A 115 11.45 -6.25 10.87
C SER A 115 12.24 -5.81 9.65
N ILE A 116 12.00 -4.56 9.21
CA ILE A 116 12.77 -3.89 8.17
C ILE A 116 12.85 -2.38 8.48
N TYR A 117 13.93 -1.72 8.11
CA TYR A 117 14.17 -0.28 8.35
C TYR A 117 14.04 0.11 9.82
N ASN A 118 14.39 -0.78 10.77
CA ASN A 118 14.18 -0.63 12.21
C ASN A 118 12.70 -0.50 12.62
N ILE A 119 11.76 -0.88 11.77
CA ILE A 119 10.33 -0.94 12.06
C ILE A 119 9.95 -2.40 12.34
N PRO A 120 9.48 -2.72 13.55
CA PRO A 120 9.07 -4.09 13.88
C PRO A 120 7.80 -4.45 13.10
N GLY A 121 7.79 -5.64 12.49
CA GLY A 121 6.63 -6.18 11.81
C GLY A 121 5.53 -6.60 12.79
N THR A 122 4.36 -6.92 12.25
CA THR A 122 3.34 -7.67 12.97
C THR A 122 3.90 -9.04 13.35
N ALA A 123 3.49 -9.60 14.49
CA ALA A 123 4.13 -10.79 15.06
C ALA A 123 3.18 -12.00 15.16
N SER A 124 1.96 -11.88 14.66
CA SER A 124 0.97 -12.95 14.59
C SER A 124 -0.09 -12.67 13.53
N ALA A 125 -0.88 -13.68 13.19
CA ALA A 125 -2.02 -13.55 12.27
C ALA A 125 -3.03 -12.49 12.75
N GLU A 126 -3.32 -12.44 14.05
CA GLU A 126 -4.24 -11.48 14.64
C GLU A 126 -3.70 -10.05 14.56
N GLU A 127 -2.37 -9.87 14.66
CA GLU A 127 -1.76 -8.56 14.47
C GLU A 127 -1.80 -8.11 13.00
N VAL A 128 -1.61 -9.02 12.05
CA VAL A 128 -1.80 -8.75 10.62
C VAL A 128 -3.23 -8.29 10.36
N GLU A 129 -4.23 -9.03 10.86
CA GLU A 129 -5.64 -8.67 10.72
C GLU A 129 -5.93 -7.29 11.34
N ARG A 130 -5.41 -6.98 12.52
CA ARG A 130 -5.58 -5.66 13.16
C ARG A 130 -4.94 -4.54 12.36
N GLU A 131 -3.72 -4.74 11.84
CA GLU A 131 -3.01 -3.72 11.05
C GLU A 131 -3.81 -3.35 9.78
N ILE A 132 -4.47 -4.33 9.17
CA ILE A 132 -5.32 -4.14 7.99
C ILE A 132 -6.70 -3.59 8.39
N ASN A 133 -7.40 -4.25 9.31
CA ASN A 133 -8.83 -4.03 9.51
C ASN A 133 -9.13 -2.74 10.27
N THR A 134 -8.34 -2.37 11.29
CA THR A 134 -8.61 -1.16 12.08
C THR A 134 -8.61 0.10 11.22
N ASN A 135 -7.64 0.26 10.32
CA ASN A 135 -7.64 1.38 9.39
C ASN A 135 -8.69 1.22 8.28
N GLY A 136 -8.91 -0.01 7.81
CA GLY A 136 -9.97 -0.29 6.83
C GLY A 136 -11.35 0.12 7.32
N GLU A 137 -11.68 -0.15 8.59
CA GLU A 137 -12.93 0.25 9.26
C GLU A 137 -13.01 1.77 9.45
N LEU A 138 -11.90 2.42 9.81
CA LEU A 138 -11.84 3.88 9.90
C LEU A 138 -12.14 4.53 8.55
N ILE A 139 -11.50 4.06 7.47
CA ILE A 139 -11.74 4.55 6.12
C ILE A 139 -13.22 4.32 5.73
N GLU A 140 -13.74 3.13 5.94
CA GLU A 140 -15.13 2.78 5.63
C GLU A 140 -16.13 3.66 6.39
N LYS A 141 -15.88 3.89 7.68
CA LYS A 141 -16.72 4.77 8.53
C LYS A 141 -16.81 6.19 7.98
N ILE A 142 -15.70 6.73 7.44
CA ILE A 142 -15.66 8.12 6.95
C ILE A 142 -16.19 8.21 5.52
N THR A 143 -15.85 7.24 4.65
CA THR A 143 -16.11 7.31 3.21
C THR A 143 -17.36 6.54 2.77
N GLY A 144 -17.90 5.66 3.62
CA GLY A 144 -18.96 4.70 3.28
C GLY A 144 -18.47 3.55 2.38
N LYS A 145 -17.15 3.41 2.15
CA LYS A 145 -16.59 2.39 1.26
C LYS A 145 -15.40 1.71 1.92
N ARG A 146 -15.43 0.37 1.98
CA ARG A 146 -14.29 -0.43 2.41
C ARG A 146 -13.18 -0.38 1.35
N PRO A 147 -11.92 -0.04 1.70
CA PRO A 147 -10.80 -0.07 0.76
C PRO A 147 -10.53 -1.49 0.28
N LYS A 148 -10.27 -1.65 -1.02
CA LYS A 148 -10.02 -2.96 -1.64
C LYS A 148 -8.55 -3.30 -1.72
N PHE A 149 -7.69 -2.28 -1.66
CA PHE A 149 -6.24 -2.42 -1.76
C PHE A 149 -5.58 -2.05 -0.44
N PHE A 150 -4.52 -2.77 -0.14
CA PHE A 150 -3.66 -2.53 1.02
C PHE A 150 -2.19 -2.50 0.59
N ARG A 151 -1.43 -1.60 1.18
CA ARG A 151 0.04 -1.59 1.15
C ARG A 151 0.53 -1.44 2.58
N SER A 152 1.49 -2.30 3.02
CA SER A 152 2.07 -2.15 4.35
C SER A 152 2.95 -0.90 4.43
N GLY A 153 3.21 -0.41 5.64
CA GLY A 153 3.98 0.81 5.86
C GLY A 153 5.41 0.79 5.30
N THR A 154 5.90 -0.36 4.88
CA THR A 154 7.23 -0.54 4.32
C THR A 154 7.21 -1.23 2.96
N ALA A 155 6.02 -1.59 2.47
CA ALA A 155 5.81 -2.50 1.35
C ALA A 155 6.48 -3.89 1.50
N TYR A 156 6.79 -4.31 2.75
CA TYR A 156 7.36 -5.62 3.05
C TYR A 156 6.31 -6.55 3.66
N TYR A 157 6.38 -7.82 3.25
CA TYR A 157 5.41 -8.86 3.61
C TYR A 157 6.10 -10.20 3.77
N ASP A 158 5.49 -11.11 4.56
CA ASP A 158 5.64 -12.54 4.31
C ASP A 158 4.40 -13.09 3.57
N GLU A 159 4.54 -14.25 2.90
CA GLU A 159 3.47 -14.80 2.06
C GLU A 159 2.26 -15.25 2.87
N GLN A 160 2.43 -15.57 4.15
CA GLN A 160 1.32 -15.95 5.03
C GLN A 160 0.49 -14.71 5.41
N ALA A 161 1.15 -13.58 5.67
CA ALA A 161 0.47 -12.30 5.90
C ALA A 161 -0.29 -11.83 4.65
N VAL A 162 0.27 -12.04 3.44
CA VAL A 162 -0.44 -11.78 2.17
C VAL A 162 -1.68 -12.67 2.05
N ALA A 163 -1.57 -13.96 2.36
CA ALA A 163 -2.72 -14.87 2.33
C ALA A 163 -3.83 -14.46 3.32
N ILE A 164 -3.45 -13.96 4.51
CA ILE A 164 -4.40 -13.42 5.50
C ILE A 164 -5.13 -12.19 4.92
N ALA A 165 -4.41 -11.27 4.27
CA ALA A 165 -5.03 -10.10 3.63
C ALA A 165 -6.05 -10.52 2.56
N HIS A 166 -5.70 -11.46 1.69
CA HIS A 166 -6.61 -11.99 0.67
C HIS A 166 -7.85 -12.66 1.29
N LYS A 167 -7.69 -13.42 2.36
CA LYS A 167 -8.81 -14.03 3.10
C LYS A 167 -9.76 -12.97 3.67
N ASN A 168 -9.24 -11.80 4.03
CA ASN A 168 -10.03 -10.64 4.47
C ASN A 168 -10.60 -9.82 3.30
N GLY A 169 -10.49 -10.28 2.06
CA GLY A 169 -11.03 -9.61 0.87
C GLY A 169 -10.25 -8.37 0.42
N VAL A 170 -8.98 -8.27 0.83
CA VAL A 170 -8.11 -7.13 0.54
C VAL A 170 -6.96 -7.58 -0.37
N GLU A 171 -6.73 -6.84 -1.45
CA GLU A 171 -5.65 -7.08 -2.39
C GLU A 171 -4.38 -6.35 -1.94
N ILE A 172 -3.25 -7.04 -1.88
CA ILE A 172 -1.96 -6.42 -1.57
C ILE A 172 -1.38 -5.81 -2.85
N ALA A 173 -1.23 -4.48 -2.84
CA ALA A 173 -0.64 -3.76 -3.95
C ALA A 173 0.79 -3.28 -3.60
N GLY A 174 1.77 -3.92 -4.22
CA GLY A 174 3.14 -3.46 -4.30
C GLY A 174 3.34 -2.44 -5.43
N PHE A 175 4.49 -2.49 -6.08
CA PHE A 175 4.86 -1.63 -7.21
C PHE A 175 5.91 -2.33 -8.08
N SER A 176 6.03 -1.91 -9.34
CA SER A 176 7.11 -2.29 -10.24
C SER A 176 8.15 -1.18 -10.44
N VAL A 177 7.76 0.07 -10.15
CA VAL A 177 8.67 1.23 -10.27
C VAL A 177 8.73 1.98 -8.95
N LEU A 178 9.95 2.12 -8.40
CA LEU A 178 10.24 2.94 -7.23
C LEU A 178 10.37 4.41 -7.64
N GLY A 179 9.30 5.17 -7.48
CA GLY A 179 9.19 6.53 -8.02
C GLY A 179 10.02 7.57 -7.26
N ASP A 180 9.97 7.56 -5.92
CA ASP A 180 10.60 8.60 -5.10
C ASP A 180 11.41 8.09 -3.89
N ALA A 181 11.45 6.75 -3.66
CA ALA A 181 12.18 6.13 -2.55
C ALA A 181 11.87 6.75 -1.18
N GLY A 182 10.58 6.82 -0.83
CA GLY A 182 10.18 7.44 0.45
C GLY A 182 10.37 8.96 0.47
N ALA A 183 10.17 9.61 -0.68
CA ALA A 183 10.37 11.05 -0.87
C ALA A 183 11.82 11.52 -0.66
N THR A 184 12.81 10.65 -0.92
CA THR A 184 14.24 10.97 -0.76
C THR A 184 14.95 11.28 -2.09
N PHE A 185 14.35 10.92 -3.23
CA PHE A 185 14.92 11.22 -4.53
C PHE A 185 14.82 12.71 -4.86
N SER A 186 15.82 13.25 -5.59
CA SER A 186 15.74 14.58 -6.18
C SER A 186 14.71 14.62 -7.31
N ALA A 187 14.17 15.80 -7.62
CA ALA A 187 13.19 15.98 -8.69
C ALA A 187 13.62 15.38 -10.05
N PRO A 188 14.86 15.59 -10.54
CA PRO A 188 15.32 14.94 -11.76
C PRO A 188 15.32 13.39 -11.67
N LYS A 189 15.63 12.83 -10.47
CA LYS A 189 15.61 11.38 -10.29
C LYS A 189 14.18 10.83 -10.29
N VAL A 190 13.25 11.54 -9.65
CA VAL A 190 11.82 11.18 -9.68
C VAL A 190 11.28 11.22 -11.12
N ALA A 191 11.59 12.28 -11.88
CA ALA A 191 11.21 12.36 -13.30
C ALA A 191 11.77 11.19 -14.10
N GLN A 192 13.07 10.87 -13.92
CA GLN A 192 13.70 9.73 -14.59
C GLN A 192 13.03 8.39 -14.25
N GLN A 193 12.67 8.16 -12.98
CA GLN A 193 11.97 6.93 -12.57
C GLN A 193 10.61 6.83 -13.25
N LEU A 194 9.85 7.91 -13.24
CA LEU A 194 8.53 7.93 -13.88
C LEU A 194 8.62 7.74 -15.40
N GLU A 195 9.61 8.35 -16.07
CA GLU A 195 9.87 8.17 -17.50
C GLU A 195 10.29 6.74 -17.87
N SER A 196 10.89 6.01 -16.93
CA SER A 196 11.28 4.60 -17.16
C SER A 196 10.10 3.62 -17.05
N ALA A 197 8.93 4.10 -16.62
CA ALA A 197 7.75 3.25 -16.48
C ALA A 197 7.18 2.82 -17.84
N HIS A 198 6.73 1.59 -17.91
CA HIS A 198 6.10 0.99 -19.08
C HIS A 198 4.61 0.79 -18.85
N SER A 199 3.90 0.48 -19.92
CA SER A 199 2.47 0.17 -19.83
C SER A 199 2.21 -1.01 -18.90
N GLY A 200 1.31 -0.84 -17.93
CA GLY A 200 0.99 -1.84 -16.92
C GLY A 200 1.80 -1.70 -15.63
N ASP A 201 2.72 -0.75 -15.53
CA ASP A 201 3.46 -0.51 -14.30
C ASP A 201 2.62 0.17 -13.23
N ILE A 202 2.90 -0.20 -11.97
CA ILE A 202 2.43 0.48 -10.77
C ILE A 202 3.62 1.24 -10.18
N VAL A 203 3.48 2.56 -10.07
CA VAL A 203 4.56 3.43 -9.57
C VAL A 203 4.20 3.91 -8.16
N ILE A 204 5.16 3.77 -7.22
CA ILE A 204 5.00 4.25 -5.84
C ILE A 204 5.61 5.64 -5.67
N PHE A 205 4.88 6.53 -5.01
CA PHE A 205 5.30 7.85 -4.56
C PHE A 205 4.77 8.14 -3.16
N HIS A 206 5.17 9.29 -2.59
CA HIS A 206 4.69 9.79 -1.30
C HIS A 206 4.13 11.21 -1.45
N MET A 207 2.97 11.47 -0.86
CA MET A 207 2.31 12.78 -0.90
C MET A 207 2.39 13.55 0.42
N ASN A 208 3.02 12.98 1.43
CA ASN A 208 3.12 13.51 2.79
C ASN A 208 4.43 14.26 3.06
N HIS A 209 5.22 14.53 2.02
CA HIS A 209 6.51 15.23 2.10
C HIS A 209 6.56 16.40 1.08
N PRO A 210 5.84 17.52 1.34
CA PRO A 210 5.76 18.65 0.41
C PRO A 210 7.11 19.35 0.14
N GLU A 211 8.08 19.13 1.02
CA GLU A 211 9.45 19.64 0.93
C GLU A 211 10.37 18.84 -0.01
N SER A 212 9.91 17.67 -0.46
CA SER A 212 10.71 16.76 -1.31
C SER A 212 10.69 17.14 -2.78
N GLY A 213 11.56 16.48 -3.58
CA GLY A 213 11.56 16.63 -5.04
C GLY A 213 10.46 15.87 -5.76
N THR A 214 9.54 15.21 -5.03
CA THR A 214 8.52 14.32 -5.60
C THR A 214 7.58 15.08 -6.55
N ARG A 215 7.03 16.21 -6.12
CA ARG A 215 6.10 17.00 -6.93
C ARG A 215 6.68 17.46 -8.25
N GLU A 216 7.83 18.14 -8.20
CA GLU A 216 8.49 18.68 -9.38
C GLU A 216 8.86 17.58 -10.38
N GLY A 217 9.37 16.44 -9.88
CA GLY A 217 9.70 15.29 -10.71
C GLY A 217 8.49 14.63 -11.33
N ILE A 218 7.38 14.55 -10.61
CA ILE A 218 6.10 14.03 -11.14
C ILE A 218 5.55 14.93 -12.23
N ILE A 219 5.56 16.25 -12.04
CA ILE A 219 5.10 17.23 -13.05
C ILE A 219 5.87 17.05 -14.35
N GLU A 220 7.20 16.97 -14.28
CA GLU A 220 8.06 16.79 -15.44
C GLU A 220 7.83 15.42 -16.10
N GLY A 221 7.85 14.33 -15.32
CA GLY A 221 7.68 12.96 -15.84
C GLY A 221 6.30 12.74 -16.48
N ILE A 222 5.22 13.26 -15.88
CA ILE A 222 3.87 13.18 -16.44
C ILE A 222 3.78 13.93 -17.78
N ALA A 223 4.40 15.11 -17.90
CA ALA A 223 4.39 15.84 -19.17
C ALA A 223 5.03 15.03 -20.29
N LYS A 224 6.15 14.35 -20.02
CA LYS A 224 6.85 13.50 -20.97
C LYS A 224 6.05 12.25 -21.33
N LEU A 225 5.46 11.57 -20.34
CA LEU A 225 4.63 10.39 -20.58
C LEU A 225 3.37 10.72 -21.38
N LYS A 226 2.70 11.84 -21.09
CA LYS A 226 1.56 12.32 -21.90
C LYS A 226 1.96 12.59 -23.33
N ALA A 227 3.11 13.21 -23.58
CA ALA A 227 3.64 13.43 -24.93
C ALA A 227 3.90 12.12 -25.69
N GLN A 228 4.17 11.02 -24.98
CA GLN A 228 4.32 9.68 -25.53
C GLN A 228 2.99 8.91 -25.67
N GLY A 229 1.86 9.53 -25.31
CA GLY A 229 0.53 8.94 -25.40
C GLY A 229 0.12 8.04 -24.23
N TYR A 230 0.78 8.15 -23.08
CA TYR A 230 0.37 7.44 -21.87
C TYR A 230 -0.83 8.09 -21.19
N GLY A 231 -1.74 7.26 -20.72
CA GLY A 231 -2.80 7.59 -19.78
C GLY A 231 -2.47 7.09 -18.38
N PHE A 232 -3.31 7.50 -17.41
CA PHE A 232 -3.16 7.10 -16.00
C PHE A 232 -4.46 6.50 -15.51
N VAL A 233 -4.37 5.53 -14.59
CA VAL A 233 -5.51 4.76 -14.06
C VAL A 233 -5.39 4.56 -12.55
N ARG A 234 -6.54 4.35 -11.88
CA ARG A 234 -6.58 3.84 -10.52
C ARG A 234 -6.48 2.32 -10.54
N LEU A 235 -6.07 1.71 -9.45
CA LEU A 235 -5.98 0.24 -9.34
C LEU A 235 -7.35 -0.43 -9.55
N SER A 236 -8.44 0.17 -9.07
CA SER A 236 -9.79 -0.37 -9.27
C SER A 236 -10.26 -0.32 -10.73
N ASP A 237 -9.76 0.61 -11.55
CA ASP A 237 -10.10 0.70 -12.97
C ASP A 237 -9.55 -0.52 -13.74
N VAL A 238 -8.46 -1.12 -13.25
CA VAL A 238 -7.77 -2.27 -13.85
C VAL A 238 -7.82 -3.54 -12.99
N LYS A 239 -8.72 -3.62 -12.02
CA LYS A 239 -8.79 -4.72 -11.01
C LYS A 239 -8.88 -6.13 -11.61
N HIS A 240 -9.43 -6.28 -12.83
CA HIS A 240 -9.53 -7.58 -13.52
C HIS A 240 -8.29 -7.94 -14.34
N HIS A 241 -7.31 -7.07 -14.37
CA HIS A 241 -6.08 -7.18 -15.13
C HIS A 241 -4.82 -7.16 -14.26
N LEU A 242 -4.99 -7.22 -12.93
CA LEU A 242 -3.88 -7.19 -11.98
C LEU A 242 -3.04 -8.46 -12.07
N ASN A 243 -1.73 -8.32 -12.06
CA ASN A 243 -0.77 -9.42 -12.10
C ASN A 243 -0.20 -9.63 -10.70
N ARG A 244 -0.60 -10.74 -10.05
CA ARG A 244 -0.01 -11.19 -8.80
C ARG A 244 1.27 -11.96 -9.06
N LEU A 245 2.25 -11.76 -8.20
CA LEU A 245 3.46 -12.57 -8.19
C LEU A 245 3.11 -14.03 -7.84
N PRO A 246 3.78 -15.00 -8.47
CA PRO A 246 3.54 -16.44 -8.28
C PRO A 246 3.95 -16.95 -6.89
#